data_58de9dde744d3f8652e86ff99f37e386
#
_entry.id   58de9dde744d3f8652e86ff99f37e386
#
_cell.length_a   1.000
_cell.length_b   1.000
_cell.length_c   1.000
_cell.angle_alpha   90.00
_cell.angle_beta   90.00
_cell.angle_gamma   90.00
#
_symmetry.space_group_name_H-M   'P 1'
#
loop_
_entity.id
_entity.type
_entity.pdbx_description
1 polymer ?
#
loop_
_entity_poly.entity_id
_entity_poly.type
_entity_poly.pdbx_seq_one_letter_code
_entity_poly.pdbx_strand_id
1 'polypeptide(L)'
;GFVLIKFTAPYQMATLDKKLFDGIKGFEGCVIHEIDHSSVKKVVKKLRIRNFPSLALFHDGKKKEVWKADMDGIVDVKNKDIKKAISNALAGDVF
;
A
#
# COMPACT_ATOMS: atom_id res chain seq x y z
N GLY A 1 -11.53 -3.02 9.58
CA GLY A 1 -10.78 -1.81 9.30
C GLY A 1 -9.90 -1.92 8.07
N PHE A 2 -9.25 -0.82 7.76
CA PHE A 2 -8.32 -0.74 6.65
C PHE A 2 -6.89 -0.94 7.12
N VAL A 3 -6.11 -1.67 6.33
CA VAL A 3 -4.67 -1.84 6.55
C VAL A 3 -3.95 -1.47 5.25
N LEU A 4 -3.02 -0.51 5.36
CA LEU A 4 -2.15 -0.12 4.25
C LEU A 4 -0.76 -0.66 4.55
N ILE A 5 -0.24 -1.50 3.68
CA ILE A 5 1.06 -2.12 3.86
C ILE A 5 2.04 -1.56 2.83
N LYS A 6 3.16 -1.04 3.32
CA LYS A 6 4.29 -0.65 2.49
C LYS A 6 5.31 -1.78 2.51
N PHE A 7 5.53 -2.40 1.35
CA PHE A 7 6.55 -3.43 1.19
C PHE A 7 7.87 -2.78 0.79
N THR A 8 8.93 -3.09 1.52
CA THR A 8 10.24 -2.52 1.32
C THR A 8 11.29 -3.58 0.98
N ALA A 9 12.42 -3.13 0.44
CA ALA A 9 13.59 -3.97 0.22
C ALA A 9 14.83 -3.25 0.73
N PRO A 10 15.77 -3.95 1.40
CA PRO A 10 16.96 -3.31 1.96
C PRO A 10 17.84 -2.60 0.91
N TYR A 11 17.80 -3.08 -0.33
CA TYR A 11 18.62 -2.56 -1.43
C TYR A 11 17.93 -1.46 -2.25
N GLN A 12 16.69 -1.12 -1.92
CA GLN A 12 15.97 -0.12 -2.74
C GLN A 12 16.58 1.26 -2.59
N MET A 13 16.70 1.95 -3.70
CA MET A 13 17.25 3.31 -3.76
C MET A 13 16.15 4.37 -3.73
N ALA A 14 14.99 4.06 -4.31
CA ALA A 14 13.86 4.98 -4.35
C ALA A 14 13.14 5.01 -3.01
N THR A 15 12.63 6.19 -2.65
CA THR A 15 11.87 6.40 -1.43
C THR A 15 10.52 7.00 -1.74
N LEU A 16 9.53 6.65 -0.96
CA LEU A 16 8.23 7.31 -1.01
C LEU A 16 8.32 8.67 -0.36
N ASP A 17 7.47 9.59 -0.80
CA ASP A 17 7.32 10.89 -0.18
C ASP A 17 6.99 10.69 1.31
N LYS A 18 7.76 11.34 2.18
CA LYS A 18 7.55 11.25 3.63
C LYS A 18 6.19 11.76 4.06
N LYS A 19 5.59 12.67 3.28
CA LYS A 19 4.27 13.22 3.56
C LYS A 19 3.13 12.35 3.04
N LEU A 20 3.44 11.28 2.31
CA LEU A 20 2.44 10.44 1.66
C LEU A 20 1.37 9.93 2.62
N PHE A 21 1.75 9.57 3.83
CA PHE A 21 0.84 8.96 4.80
C PHE A 21 0.21 9.94 5.79
N ASP A 22 0.63 11.20 5.79
CA ASP A 22 0.19 12.16 6.81
C ASP A 22 -1.32 12.36 6.81
N GLY A 23 -1.93 12.49 5.64
CA GLY A 23 -3.37 12.65 5.53
C GLY A 23 -4.15 11.37 5.78
N ILE A 24 -3.49 10.23 5.73
CA ILE A 24 -4.14 8.92 5.89
C ILE A 24 -4.15 8.49 7.35
N LYS A 25 -3.16 8.91 8.12
CA LYS A 25 -3.11 8.66 9.57
C LYS A 25 -4.34 9.22 10.29
N GLY A 26 -4.98 10.22 9.71
CA GLY A 26 -6.22 10.77 10.24
C GLY A 26 -7.48 9.98 9.86
N PHE A 27 -7.37 8.95 9.02
CA PHE A 27 -8.50 8.10 8.67
C PHE A 27 -8.77 7.09 9.77
N GLU A 28 -9.95 7.18 10.35
CA GLU A 28 -10.37 6.23 11.37
C GLU A 28 -10.41 4.82 10.80
N GLY A 29 -9.82 3.88 11.53
CA GLY A 29 -9.80 2.48 11.12
C GLY A 29 -8.74 2.13 10.08
N CYS A 30 -7.84 3.05 9.72
CA CYS A 30 -6.74 2.76 8.82
C CYS A 30 -5.43 2.63 9.58
N VAL A 31 -4.80 1.46 9.51
CA VAL A 31 -3.51 1.17 10.13
C VAL A 31 -2.46 1.07 9.03
N ILE A 32 -1.29 1.67 9.24
CA ILE A 32 -0.19 1.65 8.28
C ILE A 32 0.94 0.79 8.83
N HIS A 33 1.38 -0.19 8.04
CA HIS A 33 2.52 -1.05 8.36
C HIS A 33 3.60 -0.93 7.29
N GLU A 34 4.85 -0.96 7.73
CA GLU A 34 5.99 -1.08 6.84
C GLU A 34 6.63 -2.44 7.09
N ILE A 35 6.73 -3.27 6.04
CA ILE A 35 7.19 -4.65 6.16
C ILE A 35 8.25 -4.91 5.09
N ASP A 36 9.39 -5.49 5.50
CA ASP A 36 10.41 -5.97 4.56
C ASP A 36 9.83 -7.13 3.75
N HIS A 37 10.00 -7.08 2.42
CA HIS A 37 9.42 -8.09 1.54
C HIS A 37 9.90 -9.50 1.85
N SER A 38 11.11 -9.66 2.37
CA SER A 38 11.66 -10.97 2.68
C SER A 38 10.93 -11.67 3.84
N SER A 39 10.25 -10.90 4.69
CA SER A 39 9.45 -11.44 5.79
C SER A 39 8.09 -11.98 5.33
N VAL A 40 7.63 -11.59 4.14
CA VAL A 40 6.31 -11.94 3.62
C VAL A 40 6.37 -12.39 2.16
N LYS A 41 7.35 -13.21 1.83
CA LYS A 41 7.62 -13.65 0.45
C LYS A 41 6.39 -14.22 -0.27
N LYS A 42 5.59 -15.03 0.45
CA LYS A 42 4.39 -15.64 -0.13
C LYS A 42 3.34 -14.59 -0.51
N VAL A 43 3.15 -13.59 0.34
CA VAL A 43 2.20 -12.51 0.09
C VAL A 43 2.66 -11.66 -1.09
N VAL A 44 3.94 -11.29 -1.12
CA VAL A 44 4.54 -10.52 -2.20
C VAL A 44 4.39 -11.24 -3.54
N LYS A 45 4.66 -12.54 -3.57
CA LYS A 45 4.50 -13.37 -4.76
C LYS A 45 3.04 -13.45 -5.22
N LYS A 46 2.13 -13.64 -4.28
CA LYS A 46 0.68 -13.71 -4.55
C LYS A 46 0.16 -12.40 -5.12
N LEU A 47 0.67 -11.26 -4.66
CA LEU A 47 0.31 -9.94 -5.17
C LEU A 47 1.06 -9.58 -6.46
N ARG A 48 1.99 -10.43 -6.91
CA ARG A 48 2.79 -10.22 -8.11
C ARG A 48 3.64 -8.95 -8.05
N ILE A 49 4.14 -8.62 -6.86
CA ILE A 49 5.01 -7.46 -6.67
C ILE A 49 6.44 -7.87 -6.97
N ARG A 50 7.10 -7.13 -7.86
CA ARG A 50 8.49 -7.41 -8.30
C ARG A 50 9.46 -6.32 -7.92
N ASN A 51 8.98 -5.10 -7.77
CA ASN A 51 9.82 -3.94 -7.48
C ASN A 51 9.34 -3.27 -6.19
N PHE A 52 10.23 -2.57 -5.51
CA PHE A 52 9.95 -1.96 -4.21
C PHE A 52 10.43 -0.50 -4.19
N PRO A 53 9.79 0.38 -3.41
CA PRO A 53 8.66 0.09 -2.52
C PRO A 53 7.36 -0.11 -3.28
N SER A 54 6.46 -0.89 -2.71
CA SER A 54 5.11 -1.06 -3.24
C SER A 54 4.11 -1.02 -2.10
N LEU A 55 2.87 -0.64 -2.40
CA LEU A 55 1.82 -0.48 -1.41
C LEU A 55 0.65 -1.39 -1.72
N ALA A 56 0.01 -1.91 -0.67
CA ALA A 56 -1.23 -2.68 -0.80
C ALA A 56 -2.22 -2.23 0.26
N LEU A 57 -3.46 -2.02 -0.16
CA LEU A 57 -4.56 -1.66 0.72
C LEU A 57 -5.46 -2.87 0.92
N PHE A 58 -5.72 -3.21 2.18
CA PHE A 58 -6.63 -4.27 2.57
C PHE A 58 -7.77 -3.71 3.39
N HIS A 59 -8.96 -4.31 3.24
CA HIS A 59 -10.12 -4.00 4.05
C HIS A 59 -10.72 -5.31 4.56
N ASP A 60 -10.73 -5.47 5.88
CA ASP A 60 -11.23 -6.68 6.55
C ASP A 60 -10.60 -7.97 5.98
N GLY A 61 -9.29 -7.91 5.73
CA GLY A 61 -8.52 -9.03 5.21
C GLY A 61 -8.58 -9.22 3.70
N LYS A 62 -9.32 -8.39 2.98
CA LYS A 62 -9.45 -8.48 1.52
C LYS A 62 -8.64 -7.40 0.82
N LYS A 63 -7.88 -7.81 -0.20
CA LYS A 63 -7.14 -6.87 -1.03
C LYS A 63 -8.10 -5.95 -1.79
N LYS A 64 -7.88 -4.65 -1.70
CA LYS A 64 -8.68 -3.65 -2.42
C LYS A 64 -7.89 -2.96 -3.53
N GLU A 65 -6.61 -2.62 -3.28
CA GLU A 65 -5.78 -1.93 -4.26
C GLU A 65 -4.32 -2.27 -4.02
N VAL A 66 -3.51 -2.27 -5.09
CA VAL A 66 -2.07 -2.44 -5.02
C VAL A 66 -1.42 -1.41 -5.93
N TRP A 67 -0.43 -0.68 -5.39
CA TRP A 67 0.38 0.26 -6.16
C TRP A 67 1.80 -0.30 -6.22
N LYS A 68 2.25 -0.66 -7.42
CA LYS A 68 3.54 -1.31 -7.63
C LYS A 68 4.57 -0.31 -8.14
N ALA A 69 5.80 -0.43 -7.63
CA ALA A 69 6.91 0.33 -8.16
C ALA A 69 7.25 -0.13 -9.58
N ASP A 70 7.77 0.79 -10.39
CA ASP A 70 8.33 0.47 -11.71
C ASP A 70 9.74 -0.12 -11.58
N MET A 71 10.42 -0.33 -12.72
CA MET A 71 11.76 -0.90 -12.74
C MET A 71 12.80 0.00 -12.05
N ASP A 72 12.53 1.28 -11.94
CA ASP A 72 13.40 2.24 -11.26
C ASP A 72 13.08 2.36 -9.76
N GLY A 73 12.14 1.58 -9.28
CA GLY A 73 11.73 1.61 -7.88
C GLY A 73 10.84 2.79 -7.54
N ILE A 74 10.17 3.39 -8.52
CA ILE A 74 9.30 4.54 -8.32
C ILE A 74 7.85 4.05 -8.34
N VAL A 75 7.11 4.39 -7.29
CA VAL A 75 5.67 4.13 -7.22
C VAL A 75 4.92 5.46 -7.33
N ASP A 76 4.04 5.54 -8.33
CA ASP A 76 3.25 6.74 -8.59
C ASP A 76 1.94 6.66 -7.82
N VAL A 77 1.98 7.10 -6.57
CA VAL A 77 0.81 7.11 -5.68
C VAL A 77 0.87 8.36 -4.80
N LYS A 78 -0.29 8.97 -4.58
CA LYS A 78 -0.45 10.14 -3.71
C LYS A 78 -1.51 9.87 -2.65
N ASN A 79 -1.52 10.66 -1.58
CA ASN A 79 -2.53 10.53 -0.52
C ASN A 79 -3.96 10.54 -1.06
N LYS A 80 -4.23 11.37 -2.07
CA LYS A 80 -5.56 11.43 -2.70
C LYS A 80 -5.94 10.10 -3.35
N ASP A 81 -4.98 9.38 -3.91
CA ASP A 81 -5.24 8.08 -4.56
C ASP A 81 -5.60 7.02 -3.51
N ILE A 82 -4.90 7.04 -2.38
CA ILE A 82 -5.17 6.10 -1.28
C ILE A 82 -6.52 6.42 -0.64
N LYS A 83 -6.80 7.70 -0.39
CA LYS A 83 -8.10 8.14 0.15
C LYS A 83 -9.25 7.75 -0.78
N LYS A 84 -9.05 7.90 -2.09
CA LYS A 84 -10.04 7.50 -3.09
C LYS A 84 -10.29 5.99 -3.06
N ALA A 85 -9.23 5.20 -2.94
CA ALA A 85 -9.34 3.74 -2.83
C ALA A 85 -10.12 3.34 -1.58
N ILE A 86 -9.87 4.00 -0.45
CA ILE A 86 -10.61 3.77 0.79
C ILE A 86 -12.09 4.11 0.61
N SER A 87 -12.38 5.26 0.01
CA SER A 87 -13.76 5.69 -0.24
C SER A 87 -14.48 4.73 -1.19
N ASN A 88 -13.81 4.27 -2.24
CA ASN A 88 -14.37 3.31 -3.19
C ASN A 88 -14.64 1.96 -2.52
N ALA A 89 -13.76 1.51 -1.64
CA ALA A 89 -13.95 0.27 -0.89
C ALA A 89 -15.15 0.36 0.05
N LEU A 90 -15.31 1.49 0.72
CA LEU A 90 -16.48 1.72 1.60
C LEU A 90 -17.78 1.74 0.78
N ALA A 91 -17.79 2.41 -0.37
CA ALA A 91 -18.95 2.46 -1.26
C ALA A 91 -19.26 1.09 -1.85
N GLY A 92 -18.24 0.34 -2.25
CA GLY A 92 -18.38 -1.01 -2.82
C GLY A 92 -18.89 -2.03 -1.81
N ASP A 93 -18.53 -1.87 -0.54
CA ASP A 93 -18.95 -2.78 0.52
C ASP A 93 -20.43 -2.63 0.89
N VAL A 94 -21.10 -1.58 0.37
CA VAL A 94 -22.53 -1.37 0.55
C VAL A 94 -23.36 -2.23 -0.42
N PHE A 95 -22.74 -2.60 -1.53
CA PHE A 95 -23.37 -3.41 -2.56
C PHE A 95 -22.88 -4.85 -2.47
#